data_7357fda0c5e8196d6d87d35aae7c2bc9
#
_entry.id   7357fda0c5e8196d6d87d35aae7c2bc9
#
_cell.length_a   1.000
_cell.length_b   1.000
_cell.length_c   1.000
_cell.angle_alpha   90.00
_cell.angle_beta   90.00
_cell.angle_gamma   90.00
#
_symmetry.space_group_name_H-M   'P 1'
#
loop_
_entity.id
_entity.type
_entity.pdbx_description
1 polymer ?
#
loop_
_entity_poly.entity_id
_entity_poly.type
_entity_poly.pdbx_seq_one_letter_code
_entity_poly.pdbx_strand_id
1 'polypeptide(L)'
;MPSSSSRPRLQLLEPNLEILPAYAEALGRGWSPNNVEDVSAAQLAEIGRDPTEFITELLRQGGTFRLPDGTLVPKLPDRLRWMWDGELVGHIGLRWQPGTDALPAHVLGHIGYAVVPWKRRRGYATEGLRLMLIEARRVGLRRVEITTDRLNIASCRVIEANRGRLVEEFVAPRFGPDVRLRYCIDLVEQGHDATEEERS
;
A
#
# COMPACT_ATOMS: atom_id res chain seq x y z
N MET A 1 12.82 35.60 -14.99
CA MET A 1 11.79 34.57 -15.11
C MET A 1 12.24 33.40 -14.27
N PRO A 2 11.63 33.09 -13.10
CA PRO A 2 11.98 31.90 -12.38
C PRO A 2 11.43 30.70 -13.17
N SER A 3 12.31 29.76 -13.52
CA SER A 3 11.98 28.53 -14.20
C SER A 3 10.98 27.75 -13.33
N SER A 4 9.83 27.42 -13.91
CA SER A 4 8.83 26.54 -13.33
C SER A 4 9.49 25.17 -13.11
N SER A 5 10.05 24.95 -11.93
CA SER A 5 10.48 23.65 -11.48
C SER A 5 9.22 22.80 -11.28
N SER A 6 8.81 22.09 -12.33
CA SER A 6 7.80 21.05 -12.20
C SER A 6 8.29 20.04 -11.15
N ARG A 7 7.55 19.88 -10.05
CA ARG A 7 7.86 18.85 -9.05
C ARG A 7 8.01 17.52 -9.79
N PRO A 8 9.06 16.73 -9.51
CA PRO A 8 9.22 15.43 -10.11
C PRO A 8 7.95 14.59 -9.84
N ARG A 9 7.47 13.95 -10.89
CA ARG A 9 6.24 13.14 -10.83
C ARG A 9 6.49 11.92 -9.95
N LEU A 10 5.58 11.60 -9.05
CA LEU A 10 5.66 10.41 -8.22
C LEU A 10 5.74 9.15 -9.10
N GLN A 11 6.67 8.29 -8.77
CA GLN A 11 6.88 6.97 -9.38
C GLN A 11 6.75 5.88 -8.32
N LEU A 12 6.28 4.70 -8.74
CA LEU A 12 6.31 3.49 -7.95
C LEU A 12 7.44 2.59 -8.48
N LEU A 13 8.55 2.55 -7.74
CA LEU A 13 9.74 1.79 -8.11
C LEU A 13 9.78 0.47 -7.32
N GLU A 14 10.24 -0.58 -7.96
CA GLU A 14 10.56 -1.82 -7.25
C GLU A 14 11.77 -1.58 -6.34
N PRO A 15 11.75 -2.05 -5.08
CA PRO A 15 12.90 -1.99 -4.20
C PRO A 15 14.16 -2.55 -4.88
N ASN A 16 15.25 -1.79 -4.82
CA ASN A 16 16.52 -2.19 -5.42
C ASN A 16 17.71 -1.55 -4.68
N LEU A 17 18.92 -1.99 -4.99
CA LEU A 17 20.14 -1.54 -4.32
C LEU A 17 20.49 -0.07 -4.61
N GLU A 18 20.07 0.49 -5.74
CA GLU A 18 20.38 1.88 -6.11
C GLU A 18 19.67 2.88 -5.17
N ILE A 19 18.41 2.63 -4.84
CA ILE A 19 17.63 3.52 -3.97
C ILE A 19 17.56 3.04 -2.51
N LEU A 20 18.14 1.88 -2.18
CA LEU A 20 18.24 1.36 -0.81
C LEU A 20 18.89 2.33 0.19
N PRO A 21 19.94 3.10 -0.16
CA PRO A 21 20.52 4.09 0.76
C PRO A 21 19.51 5.13 1.25
N ALA A 22 18.62 5.62 0.38
CA ALA A 22 17.57 6.57 0.76
C ALA A 22 16.52 5.92 1.67
N TYR A 23 16.23 4.63 1.48
CA TYR A 23 15.35 3.87 2.37
C TYR A 23 15.97 3.69 3.75
N ALA A 24 17.25 3.30 3.82
CA ALA A 24 18.00 3.17 5.06
C ALA A 24 18.10 4.51 5.82
N GLU A 25 18.33 5.62 5.10
CA GLU A 25 18.31 6.96 5.69
C GLU A 25 16.95 7.27 6.35
N ALA A 26 15.85 6.95 5.67
CA ALA A 26 14.51 7.17 6.22
C ALA A 26 14.26 6.35 7.49
N LEU A 27 14.66 5.08 7.51
CA LEU A 27 14.64 4.24 8.72
C LEU A 27 15.46 4.86 9.86
N GLY A 28 16.70 5.31 9.56
CA GLY A 28 17.60 5.95 10.52
C GLY A 28 17.05 7.27 11.08
N ARG A 29 16.14 7.93 10.37
CA ARG A 29 15.40 9.11 10.84
C ARG A 29 14.12 8.78 11.62
N GLY A 30 13.93 7.51 12.00
CA GLY A 30 12.81 7.03 12.80
C GLY A 30 11.51 6.82 12.04
N TRP A 31 11.54 6.72 10.71
CA TRP A 31 10.38 6.27 9.97
C TRP A 31 10.32 4.74 9.95
N SER A 32 9.13 4.19 10.20
CA SER A 32 8.87 2.77 10.01
C SER A 32 7.90 2.57 8.83
N PRO A 33 8.17 1.61 7.93
CA PRO A 33 7.24 1.23 6.88
C PRO A 33 6.02 0.49 7.43
N ASN A 34 6.12 -0.14 8.60
CA ASN A 34 5.02 -0.83 9.24
C ASN A 34 4.26 0.14 10.15
N ASN A 35 2.93 0.24 9.95
CA ASN A 35 2.06 1.12 10.73
C ASN A 35 1.58 0.49 12.05
N VAL A 36 1.91 -0.78 12.32
CA VAL A 36 1.50 -1.52 13.52
C VAL A 36 2.67 -1.67 14.49
N GLU A 37 3.85 -1.92 13.96
CA GLU A 37 5.06 -2.17 14.72
C GLU A 37 6.23 -1.37 14.15
N ASP A 38 7.09 -0.84 15.01
CA ASP A 38 8.30 -0.19 14.54
C ASP A 38 9.36 -1.25 14.19
N VAL A 39 9.60 -1.39 12.89
CA VAL A 39 10.59 -2.33 12.32
C VAL A 39 11.87 -1.64 11.87
N SER A 40 12.01 -0.34 12.10
CA SER A 40 13.10 0.47 11.54
C SER A 40 14.48 -0.03 11.97
N ALA A 41 14.67 -0.28 13.26
CA ALA A 41 15.96 -0.76 13.80
C ALA A 41 16.32 -2.16 13.30
N ALA A 42 15.33 -3.07 13.21
CA ALA A 42 15.55 -4.42 12.71
C ALA A 42 15.96 -4.41 11.23
N GLN A 43 15.25 -3.64 10.40
CA GLN A 43 15.57 -3.53 8.99
C GLN A 43 16.93 -2.84 8.74
N LEU A 44 17.30 -1.83 9.54
CA LEU A 44 18.62 -1.22 9.45
C LEU A 44 19.73 -2.24 9.76
N ALA A 45 19.54 -3.10 10.76
CA ALA A 45 20.49 -4.14 11.09
C ALA A 45 20.62 -5.19 9.96
N GLU A 46 19.51 -5.56 9.33
CA GLU A 46 19.48 -6.47 8.16
C GLU A 46 20.19 -5.85 6.97
N ILE A 47 19.90 -4.59 6.63
CA ILE A 47 20.56 -3.84 5.55
C ILE A 47 22.07 -3.75 5.83
N GLY A 48 22.47 -3.44 7.07
CA GLY A 48 23.89 -3.36 7.46
C GLY A 48 24.62 -4.70 7.38
N ARG A 49 23.92 -5.82 7.53
CA ARG A 49 24.50 -7.17 7.43
C ARG A 49 24.68 -7.60 5.98
N ASP A 50 23.64 -7.51 5.17
CA ASP A 50 23.67 -7.86 3.74
C ASP A 50 22.55 -7.10 2.97
N PRO A 51 22.89 -6.00 2.29
CA PRO A 51 21.94 -5.22 1.50
C PRO A 51 21.26 -6.02 0.39
N THR A 52 22.00 -6.96 -0.22
CA THR A 52 21.47 -7.77 -1.34
C THR A 52 20.46 -8.78 -0.83
N GLU A 53 20.77 -9.47 0.27
CA GLU A 53 19.86 -10.40 0.91
C GLU A 53 18.61 -9.67 1.43
N PHE A 54 18.77 -8.48 2.01
CA PHE A 54 17.62 -7.66 2.43
C PHE A 54 16.64 -7.39 1.28
N ILE A 55 17.13 -6.95 0.11
CA ILE A 55 16.27 -6.72 -1.07
C ILE A 55 15.65 -8.03 -1.55
N THR A 56 16.40 -9.12 -1.57
CA THR A 56 15.93 -10.46 -1.98
C THR A 56 14.79 -10.93 -1.07
N GLU A 57 14.95 -10.82 0.25
CA GLU A 57 13.92 -11.19 1.22
C GLU A 57 12.68 -10.27 1.15
N LEU A 58 12.92 -8.97 0.98
CA LEU A 58 11.84 -7.98 0.86
C LEU A 58 10.93 -8.26 -0.34
N LEU A 59 11.48 -8.76 -1.44
CA LEU A 59 10.77 -9.09 -2.67
C LEU A 59 10.37 -10.57 -2.78
N ARG A 60 10.73 -11.40 -1.80
CA ARG A 60 10.45 -12.84 -1.83
C ARG A 60 8.95 -13.13 -1.90
N GLN A 61 8.56 -13.82 -2.95
CA GLN A 61 7.21 -14.30 -3.14
C GLN A 61 6.99 -15.68 -2.50
N GLY A 62 5.78 -15.94 -2.03
CA GLY A 62 5.42 -17.23 -1.44
C GLY A 62 5.97 -17.43 -0.03
N GLY A 63 5.99 -18.69 0.42
CA GLY A 63 6.32 -19.04 1.80
C GLY A 63 5.14 -18.93 2.74
N THR A 64 5.45 -18.92 4.03
CA THR A 64 4.45 -18.78 5.11
C THR A 64 4.86 -17.66 6.06
N PHE A 65 3.89 -17.07 6.72
CA PHE A 65 4.14 -16.23 7.88
C PHE A 65 3.32 -16.69 9.08
N ARG A 66 3.79 -16.33 10.26
CA ARG A 66 3.14 -16.73 11.52
C ARG A 66 2.24 -15.60 12.01
N LEU A 67 0.98 -15.95 12.25
CA LEU A 67 0.01 -15.05 12.89
C LEU A 67 0.33 -14.90 14.39
N PRO A 68 -0.19 -13.84 15.06
CA PRO A 68 0.03 -13.63 16.50
C PRO A 68 -0.40 -14.80 17.38
N ASP A 69 -1.38 -15.60 16.95
CA ASP A 69 -1.84 -16.81 17.64
C ASP A 69 -0.97 -18.06 17.38
N GLY A 70 0.14 -17.90 16.65
CA GLY A 70 1.06 -18.98 16.30
C GLY A 70 0.71 -19.75 15.03
N THR A 71 -0.46 -19.52 14.44
CA THR A 71 -0.89 -20.19 13.20
C THR A 71 0.01 -19.81 12.03
N LEU A 72 0.50 -20.78 11.26
CA LEU A 72 1.20 -20.55 10.00
C LEU A 72 0.19 -20.44 8.86
N VAL A 73 0.27 -19.37 8.10
CA VAL A 73 -0.57 -19.13 6.92
C VAL A 73 0.29 -18.85 5.68
N PRO A 74 -0.15 -19.24 4.49
CA PRO A 74 0.55 -18.90 3.26
C PRO A 74 0.65 -17.38 3.09
N LYS A 75 1.83 -16.90 2.68
CA LYS A 75 2.00 -15.52 2.22
C LYS A 75 1.25 -15.36 0.90
N LEU A 76 0.39 -14.35 0.81
CA LEU A 76 -0.26 -14.02 -0.44
C LEU A 76 0.75 -13.49 -1.45
N PRO A 77 0.52 -13.66 -2.75
CA PRO A 77 1.21 -12.88 -3.76
C PRO A 77 1.11 -11.40 -3.43
N ASP A 78 2.22 -10.69 -3.56
CA ASP A 78 2.28 -9.26 -3.25
C ASP A 78 3.16 -8.49 -4.23
N ARG A 79 2.95 -7.20 -4.28
CA ARG A 79 3.83 -6.23 -4.94
C ARG A 79 4.14 -5.11 -3.97
N LEU A 80 5.39 -5.01 -3.58
CA LEU A 80 5.90 -3.88 -2.84
C LEU A 80 6.49 -2.86 -3.81
N ARG A 81 6.23 -1.57 -3.55
CA ARG A 81 6.81 -0.45 -4.30
C ARG A 81 7.32 0.60 -3.34
N TRP A 82 8.45 1.17 -3.66
CA TRP A 82 8.91 2.41 -3.06
C TRP A 82 8.37 3.58 -3.86
N MET A 83 7.77 4.54 -3.16
CA MET A 83 7.29 5.79 -3.72
C MET A 83 8.47 6.76 -3.86
N TRP A 84 8.69 7.29 -5.06
CA TRP A 84 9.86 8.08 -5.42
C TRP A 84 9.50 9.34 -6.20
N ASP A 85 10.08 10.49 -5.82
CA ASP A 85 9.94 11.78 -6.51
C ASP A 85 11.28 12.47 -6.76
N GLY A 86 12.36 11.71 -6.88
CA GLY A 86 13.76 12.16 -6.80
C GLY A 86 14.38 11.83 -5.44
N GLU A 87 13.56 11.56 -4.44
CA GLU A 87 13.93 11.09 -3.10
C GLU A 87 12.89 10.08 -2.63
N LEU A 88 13.19 9.34 -1.55
CA LEU A 88 12.20 8.44 -0.97
C LEU A 88 11.01 9.23 -0.38
N VAL A 89 9.82 8.85 -0.83
CA VAL A 89 8.54 9.38 -0.33
C VAL A 89 7.91 8.45 0.68
N GLY A 90 8.17 7.16 0.56
CA GLY A 90 7.58 6.12 1.38
C GLY A 90 7.46 4.80 0.66
N HIS A 91 6.55 3.96 1.10
CA HIS A 91 6.25 2.70 0.43
C HIS A 91 4.74 2.50 0.28
N ILE A 92 4.38 1.60 -0.65
CA ILE A 92 3.03 1.09 -0.86
C ILE A 92 3.10 -0.37 -1.29
N GLY A 93 2.23 -1.21 -0.74
CA GLY A 93 2.16 -2.63 -1.07
C GLY A 93 0.76 -3.03 -1.50
N LEU A 94 0.67 -3.93 -2.47
CA LEU A 94 -0.54 -4.60 -2.92
C LEU A 94 -0.39 -6.09 -2.62
N ARG A 95 -1.42 -6.73 -2.08
CA ARG A 95 -1.53 -8.19 -1.93
C ARG A 95 -2.87 -8.65 -2.43
N TRP A 96 -2.92 -9.88 -2.96
CA TRP A 96 -4.17 -10.42 -3.50
C TRP A 96 -4.22 -11.94 -3.39
N GLN A 97 -5.41 -12.50 -3.51
CA GLN A 97 -5.62 -13.93 -3.67
C GLN A 97 -5.92 -14.22 -5.15
N PRO A 98 -5.16 -15.09 -5.82
CA PRO A 98 -5.39 -15.39 -7.24
C PRO A 98 -6.81 -15.90 -7.50
N GLY A 99 -7.43 -15.41 -8.57
CA GLY A 99 -8.76 -15.88 -9.03
C GLY A 99 -9.94 -15.31 -8.27
N THR A 100 -9.74 -14.39 -7.32
CA THR A 100 -10.83 -13.78 -6.53
C THR A 100 -10.50 -12.36 -6.12
N ASP A 101 -11.54 -11.55 -5.90
CA ASP A 101 -11.42 -10.23 -5.27
C ASP A 101 -11.51 -10.30 -3.72
N ALA A 102 -11.68 -11.49 -3.16
CA ALA A 102 -11.77 -11.67 -1.71
C ALA A 102 -10.36 -11.86 -1.10
N LEU A 103 -10.23 -11.53 0.17
CA LEU A 103 -9.05 -11.79 0.97
C LEU A 103 -9.35 -12.83 2.06
N PRO A 104 -8.37 -13.63 2.49
CA PRO A 104 -8.53 -14.49 3.66
C PRO A 104 -8.84 -13.65 4.91
N ALA A 105 -9.56 -14.22 5.86
CA ALA A 105 -10.02 -13.53 7.08
C ALA A 105 -8.90 -12.92 7.94
N HIS A 106 -7.67 -13.41 7.80
CA HIS A 106 -6.50 -12.88 8.51
C HIS A 106 -5.81 -11.72 7.78
N VAL A 107 -6.34 -11.27 6.64
CA VAL A 107 -5.80 -10.15 5.85
C VAL A 107 -6.83 -9.03 5.79
N LEU A 108 -6.50 -7.88 6.38
CA LEU A 108 -7.45 -6.79 6.56
C LEU A 108 -7.75 -6.00 5.28
N GLY A 109 -6.84 -5.98 4.31
CA GLY A 109 -7.03 -5.21 3.08
C GLY A 109 -5.96 -5.50 2.03
N HIS A 110 -6.25 -5.15 0.78
CA HIS A 110 -5.37 -5.38 -0.37
C HIS A 110 -4.16 -4.44 -0.39
N ILE A 111 -4.34 -3.18 0.01
CA ILE A 111 -3.32 -2.15 -0.13
C ILE A 111 -3.02 -1.52 1.22
N GLY A 112 -1.72 -1.40 1.51
CA GLY A 112 -1.20 -0.66 2.65
C GLY A 112 -0.10 0.30 2.19
N TYR A 113 0.02 1.47 2.83
CA TYR A 113 1.01 2.48 2.49
C TYR A 113 1.47 3.27 3.72
N ALA A 114 2.71 3.76 3.66
CA ALA A 114 3.25 4.69 4.63
C ALA A 114 4.11 5.74 3.92
N VAL A 115 3.89 7.02 4.25
CA VAL A 115 4.65 8.17 3.75
C VAL A 115 5.60 8.65 4.84
N VAL A 116 6.84 8.96 4.48
CA VAL A 116 7.82 9.53 5.40
C VAL A 116 7.30 10.84 6.01
N PRO A 117 7.51 11.12 7.31
CA PRO A 117 6.89 12.25 8.00
C PRO A 117 7.10 13.60 7.32
N TRP A 118 8.31 13.86 6.82
CA TRP A 118 8.69 15.14 6.19
C TRP A 118 8.15 15.35 4.77
N LYS A 119 7.48 14.34 4.18
CA LYS A 119 6.79 14.44 2.89
C LYS A 119 5.26 14.29 3.00
N ARG A 120 4.71 14.15 4.20
CA ARG A 120 3.26 14.07 4.42
C ARG A 120 2.54 15.37 4.01
N ARG A 121 1.23 15.27 3.82
CA ARG A 121 0.31 16.39 3.46
C ARG A 121 0.65 17.08 2.15
N ARG A 122 1.28 16.38 1.20
CA ARG A 122 1.64 16.85 -0.13
C ARG A 122 0.93 16.08 -1.27
N GLY A 123 -0.08 15.26 -0.95
CA GLY A 123 -0.83 14.46 -1.92
C GLY A 123 -0.17 13.14 -2.33
N TYR A 124 1.02 12.82 -1.84
CA TYR A 124 1.76 11.63 -2.27
C TYR A 124 1.03 10.31 -2.00
N ALA A 125 0.39 10.16 -0.83
CA ALA A 125 -0.37 8.95 -0.54
C ALA A 125 -1.56 8.78 -1.50
N THR A 126 -2.25 9.88 -1.85
CA THR A 126 -3.36 9.87 -2.80
C THR A 126 -2.89 9.45 -4.20
N GLU A 127 -1.78 10.03 -4.67
CA GLU A 127 -1.22 9.69 -5.98
C GLU A 127 -0.62 8.27 -5.98
N GLY A 128 0.07 7.87 -4.90
CA GLY A 128 0.60 6.52 -4.74
C GLY A 128 -0.51 5.46 -4.79
N LEU A 129 -1.62 5.70 -4.08
CA LEU A 129 -2.78 4.81 -4.14
C LEU A 129 -3.36 4.77 -5.56
N ARG A 130 -3.55 5.91 -6.23
CA ARG A 130 -4.03 5.95 -7.62
C ARG A 130 -3.17 5.10 -8.56
N LEU A 131 -1.85 5.19 -8.44
CA LEU A 131 -0.91 4.39 -9.24
C LEU A 131 -0.99 2.89 -8.89
N MET A 132 -1.11 2.55 -7.61
CA MET A 132 -1.22 1.15 -7.17
C MET A 132 -2.54 0.51 -7.62
N LEU A 133 -3.63 1.27 -7.74
CA LEU A 133 -4.91 0.77 -8.29
C LEU A 133 -4.77 0.34 -9.76
N ILE A 134 -3.86 0.97 -10.52
CA ILE A 134 -3.53 0.52 -11.89
C ILE A 134 -2.84 -0.85 -11.85
N GLU A 135 -1.91 -1.07 -10.91
CA GLU A 135 -1.27 -2.36 -10.73
C GLU A 135 -2.25 -3.44 -10.24
N ALA A 136 -3.22 -3.07 -9.38
CA ALA A 136 -4.27 -3.96 -8.93
C ALA A 136 -5.15 -4.47 -10.10
N ARG A 137 -5.50 -3.59 -11.04
CA ARG A 137 -6.19 -4.01 -12.28
C ARG A 137 -5.35 -4.99 -13.11
N ARG A 138 -4.05 -4.73 -13.23
CA ARG A 138 -3.13 -5.59 -14.00
C ARG A 138 -2.98 -7.01 -13.44
N VAL A 139 -3.21 -7.21 -12.16
CA VAL A 139 -3.24 -8.56 -11.54
C VAL A 139 -4.63 -9.19 -11.57
N GLY A 140 -5.61 -8.54 -12.23
CA GLY A 140 -6.94 -9.07 -12.47
C GLY A 140 -7.97 -8.77 -11.39
N LEU A 141 -7.66 -7.92 -10.42
CA LEU A 141 -8.64 -7.48 -9.42
C LEU A 141 -9.67 -6.52 -10.06
N ARG A 142 -10.92 -6.74 -9.76
CA ARG A 142 -12.04 -5.87 -10.16
C ARG A 142 -12.42 -4.87 -9.09
N ARG A 143 -12.03 -5.15 -7.85
CA ARG A 143 -12.16 -4.25 -6.70
C ARG A 143 -11.04 -4.50 -5.69
N VAL A 144 -10.78 -3.52 -4.86
CA VAL A 144 -9.89 -3.65 -3.72
C VAL A 144 -10.57 -3.20 -2.44
N GLU A 145 -10.22 -3.85 -1.34
CA GLU A 145 -10.56 -3.43 0.00
C GLU A 145 -9.34 -2.80 0.67
N ILE A 146 -9.56 -1.67 1.35
CA ILE A 146 -8.53 -0.99 2.14
C ILE A 146 -9.10 -0.76 3.53
N THR A 147 -8.34 -1.12 4.55
CA THR A 147 -8.74 -0.85 5.93
C THR A 147 -7.83 0.19 6.56
N THR A 148 -8.42 1.02 7.40
CA THR A 148 -7.68 2.00 8.18
C THR A 148 -8.28 2.12 9.57
N ASP A 149 -7.51 2.61 10.52
CA ASP A 149 -8.02 3.01 11.82
C ASP A 149 -9.01 4.16 11.66
N ARG A 150 -10.11 4.14 12.42
CA ARG A 150 -11.14 5.18 12.40
C ARG A 150 -10.57 6.57 12.72
N LEU A 151 -9.55 6.65 13.55
CA LEU A 151 -8.91 7.90 13.93
C LEU A 151 -7.87 8.37 12.91
N ASN A 152 -7.51 7.54 11.92
CA ASN A 152 -6.59 7.91 10.86
C ASN A 152 -7.31 8.68 9.74
N ILE A 153 -7.75 9.89 10.07
CA ILE A 153 -8.47 10.78 9.13
C ILE A 153 -7.68 11.04 7.85
N ALA A 154 -6.34 11.04 7.93
CA ALA A 154 -5.51 11.24 6.74
C ALA A 154 -5.68 10.08 5.75
N SER A 155 -5.68 8.85 6.23
CA SER A 155 -5.91 7.67 5.38
C SER A 155 -7.33 7.64 4.83
N CYS A 156 -8.35 7.95 5.63
CA CYS A 156 -9.74 8.06 5.16
C CYS A 156 -9.83 8.99 3.94
N ARG A 157 -9.28 10.21 4.04
CA ARG A 157 -9.28 11.19 2.94
C ARG A 157 -8.54 10.70 1.70
N VAL A 158 -7.42 9.98 1.86
CA VAL A 158 -6.66 9.39 0.75
C VAL A 158 -7.50 8.35 0.00
N ILE A 159 -8.19 7.49 0.74
CA ILE A 159 -9.03 6.43 0.18
C ILE A 159 -10.25 7.04 -0.53
N GLU A 160 -10.94 7.98 0.11
CA GLU A 160 -12.10 8.70 -0.44
C GLU A 160 -11.75 9.49 -1.71
N ALA A 161 -10.59 10.17 -1.73
CA ALA A 161 -10.08 10.85 -2.92
C ALA A 161 -9.80 9.92 -4.10
N ASN A 162 -9.65 8.61 -3.84
CA ASN A 162 -9.53 7.54 -4.83
C ASN A 162 -10.87 6.78 -5.04
N ARG A 163 -12.01 7.42 -4.75
CA ARG A 163 -13.36 6.87 -4.90
C ARG A 163 -13.66 5.68 -3.97
N GLY A 164 -12.94 5.58 -2.85
CA GLY A 164 -13.24 4.59 -1.82
C GLY A 164 -14.58 4.89 -1.16
N ARG A 165 -15.42 3.87 -1.07
CA ARG A 165 -16.72 3.92 -0.36
C ARG A 165 -16.58 3.16 0.94
N LEU A 166 -16.96 3.77 2.06
CA LEU A 166 -17.04 3.09 3.36
C LEU A 166 -18.11 1.98 3.27
N VAL A 167 -17.74 0.77 3.61
CA VAL A 167 -18.64 -0.40 3.55
C VAL A 167 -18.88 -1.03 4.92
N GLU A 168 -17.94 -0.85 5.87
CA GLU A 168 -18.03 -1.49 7.18
C GLU A 168 -17.24 -0.72 8.24
N GLU A 169 -17.77 -0.65 9.45
CA GLU A 169 -17.03 -0.37 10.68
C GLU A 169 -16.94 -1.66 11.49
N PHE A 170 -15.74 -2.05 11.92
CA PHE A 170 -15.55 -3.31 12.63
C PHE A 170 -14.37 -3.23 13.61
N VAL A 171 -14.36 -4.17 14.55
CA VAL A 171 -13.20 -4.44 15.40
C VAL A 171 -12.56 -5.74 14.93
N ALA A 172 -11.25 -5.75 14.80
CA ALA A 172 -10.47 -6.95 14.50
C ALA A 172 -9.60 -7.29 15.71
N PRO A 173 -10.07 -8.06 16.69
CA PRO A 173 -9.41 -8.25 17.99
C PRO A 173 -7.97 -8.78 17.88
N ARG A 174 -7.66 -9.53 16.82
CA ARG A 174 -6.32 -10.01 16.50
C ARG A 174 -5.32 -8.88 16.21
N PHE A 175 -5.82 -7.72 15.77
CA PHE A 175 -5.02 -6.54 15.40
C PHE A 175 -5.21 -5.37 16.38
N GLY A 176 -5.80 -5.61 17.54
CA GLY A 176 -6.06 -4.64 18.59
C GLY A 176 -7.54 -4.31 18.76
N PRO A 177 -7.88 -3.54 19.82
CA PRO A 177 -9.25 -3.22 20.19
C PRO A 177 -9.86 -2.08 19.36
N ASP A 178 -9.07 -1.41 18.54
CA ASP A 178 -9.50 -0.18 17.85
C ASP A 178 -10.52 -0.46 16.74
N VAL A 179 -11.45 0.47 16.59
CA VAL A 179 -12.43 0.45 15.50
C VAL A 179 -11.73 0.76 14.18
N ARG A 180 -11.94 -0.10 13.22
CA ARG A 180 -11.42 0.02 11.86
C ARG A 180 -12.53 0.30 10.87
N LEU A 181 -12.19 1.02 9.84
CA LEU A 181 -13.03 1.31 8.69
C LEU A 181 -12.57 0.47 7.51
N ARG A 182 -13.50 -0.22 6.85
CA ARG A 182 -13.26 -0.91 5.59
C ARG A 182 -13.85 -0.09 4.46
N TYR A 183 -13.03 0.24 3.50
CA TYR A 183 -13.42 0.89 2.26
C TYR A 183 -13.29 -0.07 1.10
N CYS A 184 -14.18 0.07 0.11
CA CYS A 184 -14.12 -0.64 -1.16
C CYS A 184 -13.90 0.36 -2.29
N ILE A 185 -12.99 0.04 -3.23
CA ILE A 185 -12.75 0.78 -4.46
C ILE A 185 -13.01 -0.17 -5.62
N ASP A 186 -13.99 0.16 -6.47
CA ASP A 186 -14.26 -0.58 -7.70
C ASP A 186 -13.23 -0.17 -8.75
N LEU A 187 -12.61 -1.17 -9.40
CA LEU A 187 -11.57 -0.98 -10.41
C LEU A 187 -12.12 -1.10 -11.84
N VAL A 188 -13.29 -1.67 -12.01
CA VAL A 188 -13.97 -1.74 -13.31
C VAL A 188 -14.60 -0.39 -13.57
N GLU A 189 -14.36 0.22 -14.73
CA GLU A 189 -15.16 1.35 -15.18
C GLU A 189 -16.61 0.84 -15.30
N GLN A 190 -17.54 1.51 -14.63
CA GLN A 190 -18.96 1.32 -14.91
C GLN A 190 -19.14 1.73 -16.38
N GLY A 191 -19.28 0.73 -17.26
CA GLY A 191 -19.63 0.98 -18.63
C GLY A 191 -20.85 1.89 -18.61
N HIS A 192 -20.77 3.00 -19.31
CA HIS A 192 -21.92 3.79 -19.67
C HIS A 192 -22.79 2.85 -20.51
N ASP A 193 -23.86 2.32 -19.93
CA ASP A 193 -24.96 1.72 -20.67
C ASP A 193 -25.56 2.83 -21.54
N ALA A 194 -24.99 2.99 -22.72
CA ALA A 194 -25.65 3.68 -23.80
C ALA A 194 -26.74 2.75 -24.32
N THR A 195 -27.87 2.72 -23.63
CA THR A 195 -29.14 2.32 -24.25
C THR A 195 -29.52 3.41 -25.24
N GLU A 196 -28.97 3.31 -26.46
CA GLU A 196 -29.63 3.92 -27.60
C GLU A 196 -30.94 3.16 -27.81
N GLU A 197 -32.03 3.74 -27.35
CA GLU A 197 -33.37 3.40 -27.83
C GLU A 197 -33.42 3.73 -29.32
N GLU A 198 -33.38 2.70 -30.16
CA GLU A 198 -33.94 2.77 -31.50
C GLU A 198 -35.42 3.18 -31.39
N ARG A 199 -35.69 4.39 -31.79
CA ARG A 199 -37.03 4.82 -32.19
C ARG A 199 -37.04 5.01 -33.69
N SER A 200 -37.59 4.05 -34.38
CA SER A 200 -38.23 4.23 -35.71
C SER A 200 -39.68 4.56 -35.53
#